data_01c339edd1b58ddd23a0449daa2a1866
#
_entry.id   01c339edd1b58ddd23a0449daa2a1866
#
_cell.length_a   1.000
_cell.length_b   1.000
_cell.length_c   1.000
_cell.angle_alpha   90.00
_cell.angle_beta   90.00
_cell.angle_gamma   90.00
#
_symmetry.space_group_name_H-M   'P 1'
#
loop_
_entity.id
_entity.type
_entity.pdbx_description
1 polymer ?
#
loop_
_entity_poly.entity_id
_entity_poly.type
_entity_poly.pdbx_seq_one_letter_code
_entity_poly.pdbx_strand_id
1 'polypeptide(L)'
;MKTSKVAIDASFLLKLFLPEDSSDQVEHQWRDWIENSVEVIAPTLIVFEASSVLRNKVFRGILDDADATEMIDRIRHLDLSLIYAQELIELAWGMGAILKAPTLYDCFYLAVAKLFKVPFWTSDKKLYKSAKKEFPFVNLL
;
A
#
# COMPACT_ATOMS: atom_id res chain seq x y z
N MET A 1 -16.27 4.15 -20.32
CA MET A 1 -16.09 5.02 -19.17
C MET A 1 -14.66 4.89 -18.65
N LYS A 2 -13.95 6.00 -18.52
CA LYS A 2 -12.58 5.98 -18.06
C LYS A 2 -12.55 5.90 -16.52
N THR A 3 -12.00 4.81 -15.97
CA THR A 3 -11.89 4.62 -14.53
C THR A 3 -10.61 5.25 -14.02
N SER A 4 -10.74 6.09 -12.98
CA SER A 4 -9.57 6.62 -12.26
C SER A 4 -8.92 5.51 -11.48
N LYS A 5 -7.60 5.65 -11.25
CA LYS A 5 -6.83 4.67 -10.47
C LYS A 5 -6.03 5.38 -9.38
N VAL A 6 -5.77 4.67 -8.31
CA VAL A 6 -4.91 5.12 -7.23
C VAL A 6 -4.09 3.93 -6.74
N ALA A 7 -2.84 4.18 -6.35
CA ALA A 7 -1.97 3.14 -5.81
C ALA A 7 -1.82 3.30 -4.30
N ILE A 8 -1.71 2.19 -3.58
CA ILE A 8 -1.52 2.18 -2.13
C ILE A 8 -0.38 1.24 -1.75
N ASP A 9 0.11 1.38 -0.53
CA ASP A 9 1.07 0.44 0.07
C ASP A 9 0.43 -0.38 1.21
N ALA A 10 1.22 -1.28 1.80
CA ALA A 10 0.75 -2.13 2.88
C ALA A 10 0.37 -1.33 4.13
N SER A 11 1.05 -0.22 4.41
CA SER A 11 0.74 0.60 5.58
C SER A 11 -0.67 1.20 5.48
N PHE A 12 -1.04 1.68 4.31
CA PHE A 12 -2.39 2.19 4.05
C PHE A 12 -3.42 1.08 4.17
N LEU A 13 -3.16 -0.05 3.52
CA LEU A 13 -4.06 -1.21 3.55
C LEU A 13 -4.33 -1.69 4.97
N LEU A 14 -3.28 -1.82 5.78
CA LEU A 14 -3.41 -2.33 7.15
C LEU A 14 -4.22 -1.42 8.05
N LYS A 15 -4.23 -0.13 7.81
CA LYS A 15 -5.09 0.80 8.58
C LYS A 15 -6.58 0.57 8.36
N LEU A 16 -6.97 -0.11 7.30
CA LEU A 16 -8.38 -0.50 7.11
C LEU A 16 -8.83 -1.56 8.10
N PHE A 17 -7.89 -2.31 8.69
CA PHE A 17 -8.18 -3.46 9.54
C PHE A 17 -7.71 -3.26 10.98
N LEU A 18 -6.63 -2.51 11.18
CA LEU A 18 -6.02 -2.32 12.50
C LEU A 18 -6.43 -0.95 13.06
N PRO A 19 -6.91 -0.89 14.31
CA PRO A 19 -7.24 0.38 14.95
C PRO A 19 -5.96 1.15 15.26
N GLU A 20 -5.74 2.24 14.57
CA GLU A 20 -4.59 3.13 14.71
C GLU A 20 -5.04 4.58 14.52
N ASP A 21 -4.13 5.52 14.79
CA ASP A 21 -4.37 6.93 14.50
C ASP A 21 -4.66 7.09 13.00
N SER A 22 -5.66 7.88 12.67
CA SER A 22 -6.09 8.14 11.29
C SER A 22 -6.79 6.96 10.59
N SER A 23 -7.09 5.85 11.28
CA SER A 23 -7.80 4.71 10.69
C SER A 23 -9.17 5.13 10.12
N ASP A 24 -9.91 6.00 10.82
CA ASP A 24 -11.20 6.50 10.34
C ASP A 24 -11.06 7.29 9.05
N GLN A 25 -9.99 8.06 8.90
CA GLN A 25 -9.70 8.84 7.70
C GLN A 25 -9.38 7.93 6.52
N VAL A 26 -8.60 6.87 6.78
CA VAL A 26 -8.25 5.87 5.77
C VAL A 26 -9.50 5.12 5.31
N GLU A 27 -10.34 4.69 6.24
CA GLU A 27 -11.60 4.01 5.93
C GLU A 27 -12.53 4.90 5.11
N HIS A 28 -12.64 6.17 5.48
CA HIS A 28 -13.45 7.14 4.74
C HIS A 28 -12.92 7.32 3.32
N GLN A 29 -11.60 7.45 3.15
CA GLN A 29 -10.98 7.59 1.84
C GLN A 29 -11.20 6.34 0.98
N TRP A 30 -11.05 5.15 1.57
CA TRP A 30 -11.29 3.89 0.87
C TRP A 30 -12.73 3.82 0.36
N ARG A 31 -13.68 4.13 1.22
CA ARG A 31 -15.11 4.11 0.87
C ARG A 31 -15.41 5.10 -0.25
N ASP A 32 -14.83 6.29 -0.18
CA ASP A 32 -14.99 7.31 -1.23
C ASP A 32 -14.51 6.79 -2.58
N TRP A 33 -13.33 6.14 -2.61
CA TRP A 33 -12.83 5.55 -3.85
C TRP A 33 -13.77 4.49 -4.41
N ILE A 34 -14.25 3.58 -3.56
CA ILE A 34 -15.14 2.51 -4.00
C ILE A 34 -16.46 3.10 -4.54
N GLU A 35 -17.04 4.06 -3.85
CA GLU A 35 -18.29 4.70 -4.27
C GLU A 35 -18.15 5.47 -5.60
N ASN A 36 -16.97 5.99 -5.88
CA ASN A 36 -16.69 6.73 -7.10
C ASN A 36 -16.04 5.88 -8.19
N SER A 37 -16.05 4.57 -8.04
CA SER A 37 -15.50 3.62 -9.02
C SER A 37 -14.03 3.85 -9.32
N VAL A 38 -13.26 4.31 -8.33
CA VAL A 38 -11.81 4.43 -8.45
C VAL A 38 -11.20 3.04 -8.26
N GLU A 39 -10.38 2.62 -9.21
CA GLU A 39 -9.67 1.34 -9.11
C GLU A 39 -8.45 1.51 -8.21
N VAL A 40 -8.37 0.72 -7.14
CA VAL A 40 -7.22 0.72 -6.25
C VAL A 40 -6.26 -0.36 -6.69
N ILE A 41 -5.00 0.01 -6.94
CA ILE A 41 -3.98 -0.89 -7.43
C ILE A 41 -2.79 -0.96 -6.46
N ALA A 42 -2.09 -2.09 -6.48
CA ALA A 42 -0.88 -2.30 -5.70
C ALA A 42 -0.09 -3.46 -6.31
N PRO A 43 1.22 -3.55 -6.05
CA PRO A 43 1.97 -4.73 -6.49
C PRO A 43 1.51 -5.96 -5.70
N THR A 44 1.69 -7.14 -6.29
CA THR A 44 1.36 -8.42 -5.62
C THR A 44 2.04 -8.56 -4.26
N LEU A 45 3.18 -7.92 -4.08
CA LEU A 45 3.91 -7.86 -2.81
C LEU A 45 3.02 -7.46 -1.63
N ILE A 46 1.99 -6.65 -1.86
CA ILE A 46 1.16 -6.09 -0.79
C ILE A 46 0.50 -7.17 0.07
N VAL A 47 0.03 -8.25 -0.54
CA VAL A 47 -0.64 -9.33 0.21
C VAL A 47 0.35 -10.12 1.05
N PHE A 48 1.56 -10.30 0.56
CA PHE A 48 2.61 -11.00 1.31
C PHE A 48 3.13 -10.14 2.46
N GLU A 49 3.37 -8.88 2.21
CA GLU A 49 3.86 -7.94 3.22
C GLU A 49 2.82 -7.72 4.33
N ALA A 50 1.56 -7.49 3.96
CA ALA A 50 0.48 -7.34 4.94
C ALA A 50 0.32 -8.60 5.81
N SER A 51 0.35 -9.78 5.21
CA SER A 51 0.27 -11.05 5.94
C SER A 51 1.44 -11.20 6.92
N SER A 52 2.64 -10.81 6.51
CA SER A 52 3.82 -10.89 7.36
C SER A 52 3.73 -9.93 8.55
N VAL A 53 3.21 -8.72 8.35
CA VAL A 53 2.99 -7.76 9.44
C VAL A 53 1.98 -8.32 10.45
N LEU A 54 0.89 -8.91 9.97
CA LEU A 54 -0.11 -9.52 10.85
C LEU A 54 0.47 -10.69 11.64
N ARG A 55 1.28 -11.53 11.01
CA ARG A 55 1.96 -12.64 11.69
C ARG A 55 2.89 -12.11 12.80
N ASN A 56 3.63 -11.06 12.53
CA ASN A 56 4.50 -10.46 13.53
C ASN A 56 3.71 -9.94 14.74
N LYS A 57 2.56 -9.32 14.51
CA LYS A 57 1.70 -8.84 15.61
C LYS A 57 1.14 -10.01 16.45
N VAL A 58 0.80 -11.12 15.83
CA VAL A 58 0.38 -12.33 16.55
C VAL A 58 1.55 -12.88 17.37
N PHE A 59 2.71 -12.99 16.77
CA PHE A 59 3.93 -13.49 17.45
C PHE A 59 4.26 -12.63 18.67
N ARG A 60 4.08 -11.31 18.58
CA ARG A 60 4.36 -10.38 19.68
C ARG A 60 3.22 -10.27 20.69
N GLY A 61 2.14 -11.04 20.53
CA GLY A 61 1.00 -11.02 21.44
C GLY A 61 0.13 -9.77 21.36
N ILE A 62 0.27 -8.97 20.29
CA ILE A 62 -0.51 -7.74 20.10
C ILE A 62 -1.88 -8.04 19.50
N LEU A 63 -1.97 -9.11 18.72
CA LEU A 63 -3.17 -9.48 17.97
C LEU A 63 -3.42 -10.98 18.15
N ASP A 64 -4.69 -11.36 18.30
CA ASP A 64 -5.08 -12.78 18.35
C ASP A 64 -4.95 -13.42 16.97
N ASP A 65 -4.55 -14.70 16.95
CA ASP A 65 -4.45 -15.45 15.69
C ASP A 65 -5.79 -15.53 14.97
N ALA A 66 -6.89 -15.71 15.68
CA ALA A 66 -8.22 -15.75 15.08
C ALA A 66 -8.57 -14.43 14.38
N ASP A 67 -8.29 -13.30 15.02
CA ASP A 67 -8.55 -11.98 14.44
C ASP A 67 -7.66 -11.73 13.21
N ALA A 68 -6.38 -12.11 13.30
CA ALA A 68 -5.45 -11.97 12.19
C ALA A 68 -5.88 -12.81 10.97
N THR A 69 -6.33 -14.04 11.22
CA THR A 69 -6.81 -14.94 10.16
C THR A 69 -8.03 -14.37 9.46
N GLU A 70 -8.95 -13.77 10.22
CA GLU A 70 -10.11 -13.10 9.64
C GLU A 70 -9.69 -11.90 8.80
N MET A 71 -8.72 -11.10 9.27
CA MET A 71 -8.20 -9.97 8.52
C MET A 71 -7.57 -10.40 7.20
N ILE A 72 -6.77 -11.46 7.21
CA ILE A 72 -6.17 -12.01 6.00
C ILE A 72 -7.25 -12.43 5.00
N ASP A 73 -8.30 -13.10 5.48
CA ASP A 73 -9.40 -13.51 4.61
C ASP A 73 -10.10 -12.30 3.99
N ARG A 74 -10.34 -11.27 4.77
CA ARG A 74 -10.94 -10.02 4.28
C ARG A 74 -10.05 -9.30 3.27
N ILE A 75 -8.74 -9.28 3.50
CA ILE A 75 -7.78 -8.70 2.56
C ILE A 75 -7.85 -9.42 1.20
N ARG A 76 -7.96 -10.74 1.22
CA ARG A 76 -8.04 -11.55 0.00
C ARG A 76 -9.31 -11.28 -0.81
N HIS A 77 -10.35 -10.75 -0.19
CA HIS A 77 -11.63 -10.45 -0.83
C HIS A 77 -11.85 -8.96 -1.10
N LEU A 78 -10.85 -8.11 -0.82
CA LEU A 78 -10.95 -6.69 -1.15
C LEU A 78 -10.94 -6.46 -2.66
N ASP A 79 -11.62 -5.40 -3.06
CA ASP A 79 -11.59 -4.92 -4.44
C ASP A 79 -10.27 -4.16 -4.67
N LEU A 80 -9.21 -4.93 -4.81
CA LEU A 80 -7.84 -4.45 -4.96
C LEU A 80 -7.20 -5.16 -6.16
N SER A 81 -6.78 -4.37 -7.14
CA SER A 81 -6.13 -4.92 -8.35
C SER A 81 -4.65 -5.11 -8.10
N LEU A 82 -4.20 -6.36 -8.15
CA LEU A 82 -2.80 -6.71 -7.94
C LEU A 82 -2.04 -6.66 -9.26
N ILE A 83 -0.92 -5.95 -9.24
CA ILE A 83 -0.11 -5.69 -10.43
C ILE A 83 1.20 -6.48 -10.34
N TYR A 84 1.49 -7.20 -11.41
CA TYR A 84 2.81 -7.75 -11.65
C TYR A 84 3.25 -7.36 -13.06
N ALA A 85 4.43 -6.77 -13.18
CA ALA A 85 5.03 -6.42 -14.46
C ALA A 85 6.55 -6.40 -14.28
N GLN A 86 7.28 -6.91 -15.26
CA GLN A 86 8.75 -6.93 -15.20
C GLN A 86 9.35 -5.53 -15.11
N GLU A 87 8.71 -4.56 -15.73
CA GLU A 87 9.11 -3.16 -15.72
C GLU A 87 9.21 -2.58 -14.30
N LEU A 88 8.47 -3.16 -13.35
CA LEU A 88 8.52 -2.71 -11.95
C LEU A 88 9.91 -2.88 -11.34
N ILE A 89 10.64 -3.91 -11.75
CA ILE A 89 11.99 -4.15 -11.21
C ILE A 89 12.95 -3.04 -11.62
N GLU A 90 12.96 -2.67 -12.89
CA GLU A 90 13.82 -1.60 -13.39
C GLU A 90 13.44 -0.24 -12.78
N LEU A 91 12.15 0.07 -12.71
CA LEU A 91 11.68 1.30 -12.10
C LEU A 91 12.07 1.37 -10.62
N ALA A 92 11.82 0.30 -9.88
CA ALA A 92 12.16 0.24 -8.45
C ALA A 92 13.66 0.34 -8.22
N TRP A 93 14.47 -0.29 -9.08
CA TRP A 93 15.91 -0.21 -9.00
C TRP A 93 16.41 1.24 -9.12
N GLY A 94 15.91 1.96 -10.13
CA GLY A 94 16.25 3.36 -10.32
C GLY A 94 15.77 4.26 -9.17
N MET A 95 14.57 4.03 -8.68
CA MET A 95 14.02 4.77 -7.55
C MET A 95 14.81 4.52 -6.27
N GLY A 96 15.24 3.26 -6.05
CA GLY A 96 16.09 2.91 -4.92
C GLY A 96 17.41 3.66 -4.92
N ALA A 97 18.00 3.86 -6.10
CA ALA A 97 19.23 4.64 -6.22
C ALA A 97 18.99 6.12 -5.88
N ILE A 98 17.88 6.68 -6.35
CA ILE A 98 17.52 8.08 -6.06
C ILE A 98 17.27 8.30 -4.57
N LEU A 99 16.56 7.38 -3.93
CA LEU A 99 16.22 7.46 -2.50
C LEU A 99 17.33 6.94 -1.59
N LYS A 100 18.39 6.36 -2.16
CA LYS A 100 19.47 5.70 -1.42
C LYS A 100 18.90 4.64 -0.48
N ALA A 101 17.94 3.88 -0.98
CA ALA A 101 17.23 2.86 -0.21
C ALA A 101 18.06 1.58 -0.10
N PRO A 102 18.16 0.96 1.09
CA PRO A 102 18.91 -0.29 1.26
C PRO A 102 18.17 -1.51 0.71
N THR A 103 16.86 -1.41 0.52
CA THR A 103 16.02 -2.46 -0.06
C THR A 103 15.02 -1.82 -1.03
N LEU A 104 14.39 -2.63 -1.88
CA LEU A 104 13.47 -2.14 -2.90
C LEU A 104 11.99 -2.27 -2.55
N TYR A 105 11.65 -2.78 -1.36
CA TYR A 105 10.24 -3.06 -1.04
C TYR A 105 9.34 -1.82 -1.21
N ASP A 106 9.70 -0.70 -0.59
CA ASP A 106 8.94 0.55 -0.74
C ASP A 106 8.95 1.05 -2.18
N CYS A 107 10.05 0.82 -2.88
CA CYS A 107 10.20 1.27 -4.27
C CYS A 107 9.29 0.50 -5.22
N PHE A 108 8.94 -0.74 -4.93
CA PHE A 108 7.97 -1.48 -5.75
C PHE A 108 6.60 -0.82 -5.70
N TYR A 109 6.19 -0.31 -4.55
CA TYR A 109 4.93 0.43 -4.43
C TYR A 109 4.97 1.74 -5.23
N LEU A 110 6.05 2.48 -5.10
CA LEU A 110 6.24 3.72 -5.86
C LEU A 110 6.31 3.46 -7.36
N ALA A 111 6.92 2.34 -7.75
CA ALA A 111 7.05 1.95 -9.15
C ALA A 111 5.70 1.68 -9.80
N VAL A 112 4.77 1.05 -9.09
CA VAL A 112 3.41 0.83 -9.61
C VAL A 112 2.74 2.16 -9.90
N ALA A 113 2.81 3.11 -8.97
CA ALA A 113 2.21 4.42 -9.15
C ALA A 113 2.83 5.15 -10.35
N LYS A 114 4.15 5.07 -10.50
CA LYS A 114 4.85 5.71 -11.63
C LYS A 114 4.49 5.06 -12.95
N LEU A 115 4.44 3.73 -13.01
CA LEU A 115 4.12 2.99 -14.23
C LEU A 115 2.73 3.36 -14.75
N PHE A 116 1.76 3.44 -13.86
CA PHE A 116 0.38 3.76 -14.21
C PHE A 116 0.08 5.25 -14.22
N LYS A 117 1.04 6.10 -13.79
CA LYS A 117 0.90 7.55 -13.73
C LYS A 117 -0.30 7.97 -12.87
N VAL A 118 -0.37 7.43 -11.67
CA VAL A 118 -1.46 7.64 -10.72
C VAL A 118 -0.95 8.14 -9.37
N PRO A 119 -1.80 8.77 -8.55
CA PRO A 119 -1.42 9.13 -7.19
C PRO A 119 -1.11 7.89 -6.36
N PHE A 120 -0.19 8.02 -5.42
CA PHE A 120 0.18 6.99 -4.46
C PHE A 120 -0.15 7.46 -3.05
N TRP A 121 -0.79 6.60 -2.28
CA TRP A 121 -1.15 6.89 -0.90
C TRP A 121 -0.47 5.94 0.06
N THR A 122 0.16 6.50 1.08
CA THR A 122 0.81 5.75 2.15
C THR A 122 0.36 6.28 3.50
N SER A 123 0.44 5.44 4.53
CA SER A 123 0.28 5.86 5.93
C SER A 123 1.61 5.89 6.66
N ASP A 124 2.70 5.58 5.98
CA ASP A 124 4.05 5.58 6.53
C ASP A 124 4.66 6.98 6.40
N LYS A 125 4.72 7.68 7.53
CA LYS A 125 5.27 9.05 7.59
C LYS A 125 6.73 9.11 7.15
N LYS A 126 7.51 8.08 7.47
CA LYS A 126 8.93 8.02 7.13
C LYS A 126 9.10 7.88 5.62
N LEU A 127 8.33 6.99 4.99
CA LEU A 127 8.35 6.84 3.54
C LEU A 127 7.92 8.14 2.86
N TYR A 128 6.83 8.75 3.33
CA TYR A 128 6.33 9.99 2.78
C TYR A 128 7.41 11.08 2.79
N LYS A 129 8.08 11.27 3.93
CA LYS A 129 9.12 12.28 4.07
C LYS A 129 10.30 12.05 3.14
N SER A 130 10.71 10.80 2.97
CA SER A 130 11.85 10.48 2.11
C SER A 130 11.51 10.55 0.62
N ALA A 131 10.28 10.21 0.24
CA ALA A 131 9.89 10.05 -1.16
C ALA A 131 9.25 11.29 -1.79
N LYS A 132 8.52 12.08 -1.01
CA LYS A 132 7.69 13.20 -1.52
C LYS A 132 8.48 14.22 -2.34
N LYS A 133 9.70 14.52 -1.92
CA LYS A 133 10.56 15.49 -2.58
C LYS A 133 10.91 15.07 -4.01
N GLU A 134 11.22 13.79 -4.17
CA GLU A 134 11.64 13.24 -5.46
C GLU A 134 10.45 12.78 -6.31
N PHE A 135 9.37 12.38 -5.66
CA PHE A 135 8.18 11.83 -6.29
C PHE A 135 6.93 12.57 -5.81
N PRO A 136 6.56 13.69 -6.49
CA PRO A 136 5.44 14.53 -6.03
C PRO A 136 4.08 13.85 -5.97
N PHE A 137 3.92 12.69 -6.64
CA PHE A 137 2.66 11.94 -6.64
C PHE A 137 2.39 11.19 -5.33
N VAL A 138 3.30 11.25 -4.35
CA VAL A 138 3.15 10.59 -3.04
C VAL A 138 2.29 11.45 -2.12
N ASN A 139 1.30 10.82 -1.49
CA ASN A 139 0.37 11.45 -0.54
C ASN A 139 0.36 10.66 0.76
N LEU A 140 0.12 11.35 1.87
CA LEU A 140 0.08 10.78 3.22
C LEU A 140 -1.34 10.83 3.77
N LEU A 141 -1.77 9.73 4.42
CA LEU A 141 -3.02 9.72 5.17
C LEU A 141 -2.93 8.89 6.46
#